data_e3e23a2cd4ef3a98afbf1a32c6ff0059
#
_entry.id   e3e23a2cd4ef3a98afbf1a32c6ff0059
#
_cell.length_a   1.000
_cell.length_b   1.000
_cell.length_c   1.000
_cell.angle_alpha   90.00
_cell.angle_beta   90.00
_cell.angle_gamma   90.00
#
_symmetry.space_group_name_H-M   'P 1'
#
loop_
_entity.id
_entity.type
_entity.pdbx_description
1 polymer ?
#
loop_
_entity_poly.entity_id
_entity_poly.type
_entity_poly.pdbx_seq_one_letter_code
_entity_poly.pdbx_strand_id
1 'polypeptide(L)'
;VRGYMDAEAYALSTYQTASKLCSGGTIGAEASCNKIFWSEMDLLIHETAMDLLGARAEIEPQTAAEFAELGSWLDGFMFAQSGPIYAGTNEIQRNIIAERVLGMPRK
;
A
#
# COMPACT_ATOMS: atom_id res chain seq x y z
N VAL A 1 8.34 -13.87 -1.68
CA VAL A 1 9.55 -13.25 -1.13
C VAL A 1 9.47 -11.73 -1.23
N ARG A 2 9.20 -11.14 -2.43
CA ARG A 2 9.16 -9.68 -2.61
C ARG A 2 8.16 -8.99 -1.68
N GLY A 3 6.90 -9.44 -1.63
CA GLY A 3 5.88 -8.85 -0.77
C GLY A 3 6.26 -8.82 0.71
N TYR A 4 6.93 -9.87 1.21
CA TYR A 4 7.45 -9.88 2.58
C TYR A 4 8.54 -8.82 2.79
N MET A 5 9.49 -8.71 1.85
CA MET A 5 10.56 -7.71 1.96
C MET A 5 10.01 -6.28 1.91
N ASP A 6 9.02 -6.04 1.04
CA ASP A 6 8.38 -4.74 0.93
C ASP A 6 7.58 -4.39 2.20
N ALA A 7 6.91 -5.36 2.83
CA ALA A 7 6.21 -5.17 4.09
C ALA A 7 7.17 -4.83 5.25
N GLU A 8 8.30 -5.52 5.36
CA GLU A 8 9.34 -5.21 6.34
C GLU A 8 9.95 -3.81 6.11
N ALA A 9 10.26 -3.47 4.85
CA ALA A 9 10.78 -2.15 4.50
C ALA A 9 9.77 -1.03 4.84
N TYR A 10 8.49 -1.27 4.59
CA TYR A 10 7.41 -0.35 4.95
C TYR A 10 7.31 -0.16 6.47
N ALA A 11 7.34 -1.25 7.24
CA ALA A 11 7.29 -1.20 8.70
C ALA A 11 8.47 -0.39 9.26
N LEU A 12 9.70 -0.65 8.80
CA LEU A 12 10.90 0.08 9.22
C LEU A 12 10.82 1.57 8.87
N SER A 13 10.34 1.92 7.67
CA SER A 13 10.13 3.30 7.24
C SER A 13 9.09 4.01 8.12
N THR A 14 8.03 3.30 8.50
CA THR A 14 7.00 3.83 9.40
C THR A 14 7.55 4.09 10.80
N TYR A 15 8.35 3.17 11.35
CA TYR A 15 9.03 3.38 12.64
C TYR A 15 10.01 4.56 12.59
N GLN A 16 10.75 4.73 11.51
CA GLN A 16 11.63 5.88 11.32
C GLN A 16 10.84 7.20 11.35
N THR A 17 9.70 7.24 10.65
CA THR A 17 8.80 8.40 10.61
C THR A 17 8.23 8.70 12.00
N ALA A 18 7.77 7.67 12.72
CA ALA A 18 7.28 7.80 14.09
C ALA A 18 8.36 8.33 15.05
N SER A 19 9.57 7.80 14.97
CA SER A 19 10.72 8.27 15.77
C SER A 19 11.05 9.73 15.51
N LYS A 20 11.02 10.16 14.23
CA LYS A 20 11.22 11.56 13.85
C LYS A 20 10.18 12.48 14.50
N LEU A 21 8.89 12.07 14.49
CA LEU A 21 7.81 12.83 15.14
C LEU A 21 7.99 12.89 16.66
N CYS A 22 8.31 11.78 17.31
CA CYS A 22 8.56 11.75 18.75
C CYS A 22 9.73 12.63 19.18
N SER A 23 10.69 12.86 18.28
CA SER A 23 11.83 13.77 18.50
C SER A 23 11.52 15.24 18.18
N GLY A 24 10.25 15.59 17.95
CA GLY A 24 9.83 16.96 17.63
C GLY A 24 10.03 17.36 16.16
N GLY A 25 10.37 16.41 15.29
CA GLY A 25 10.44 16.63 13.85
C GLY A 25 9.05 16.71 13.20
N THR A 26 9.03 17.13 11.94
CA THR A 26 7.79 17.21 11.15
C THR A 26 7.84 16.21 9.99
N ILE A 27 6.67 15.72 9.57
CA ILE A 27 6.52 14.93 8.35
C ILE A 27 6.44 15.91 7.18
N GLY A 28 7.31 15.73 6.21
CA GLY A 28 7.33 16.48 4.95
C GLY A 28 6.76 15.67 3.79
N ALA A 29 7.31 15.90 2.60
CA ALA A 29 6.89 15.21 1.38
C ALA A 29 7.23 13.70 1.36
N GLU A 30 8.01 13.21 2.33
CA GLU A 30 8.23 11.78 2.56
C GLU A 30 6.92 11.01 2.84
N ALA A 31 5.87 11.69 3.33
CA ALA A 31 4.54 11.10 3.45
C ALA A 31 3.97 10.65 2.08
N SER A 32 4.29 11.40 1.01
CA SER A 32 3.91 11.02 -0.36
C SER A 32 4.62 9.75 -0.83
N CYS A 33 5.90 9.57 -0.48
CA CYS A 33 6.64 8.35 -0.77
C CYS A 33 6.00 7.16 -0.05
N ASN A 34 5.66 7.35 1.23
CA ASN A 34 5.04 6.32 2.05
C ASN A 34 3.68 5.88 1.48
N LYS A 35 2.86 6.84 1.04
CA LYS A 35 1.54 6.57 0.44
C LYS A 35 1.66 5.76 -0.86
N ILE A 36 2.58 6.14 -1.76
CA ILE A 36 2.82 5.41 -3.01
C ILE A 36 3.29 3.99 -2.70
N PHE A 37 4.30 3.86 -1.84
CA PHE A 37 4.88 2.57 -1.50
C PHE A 37 3.84 1.63 -0.88
N TRP A 38 3.06 2.13 0.09
CA TRP A 38 1.99 1.36 0.73
C TRP A 38 0.96 0.87 -0.29
N SER A 39 0.43 1.75 -1.13
CA SER A 39 -0.64 1.40 -2.05
C SER A 39 -0.20 0.43 -3.16
N GLU A 40 1.04 0.54 -3.63
CA GLU A 40 1.60 -0.37 -4.63
C GLU A 40 1.96 -1.74 -4.01
N MET A 41 2.46 -1.75 -2.78
CA MET A 41 2.74 -2.97 -2.03
C MET A 41 1.45 -3.74 -1.70
N ASP A 42 0.41 -3.04 -1.26
CA ASP A 42 -0.90 -3.63 -0.93
C ASP A 42 -1.52 -4.31 -2.16
N LEU A 43 -1.51 -3.65 -3.31
CA LEU A 43 -1.91 -4.25 -4.58
C LEU A 43 -1.10 -5.51 -4.90
N LEU A 44 0.22 -5.44 -4.84
CA LEU A 44 1.09 -6.58 -5.14
C LEU A 44 0.83 -7.79 -4.24
N ILE A 45 0.58 -7.55 -2.95
CA ILE A 45 0.28 -8.62 -1.99
C ILE A 45 -1.05 -9.28 -2.34
N HIS A 46 -2.09 -8.49 -2.60
CA HIS A 46 -3.41 -9.01 -2.96
C HIS A 46 -3.40 -9.70 -4.32
N GLU A 47 -2.75 -9.15 -5.34
CA GLU A 47 -2.57 -9.81 -6.63
C GLU A 47 -1.87 -11.17 -6.47
N THR A 48 -0.80 -11.21 -5.66
CA THR A 48 -0.10 -12.48 -5.37
C THR A 48 -1.01 -13.48 -4.67
N ALA A 49 -1.86 -13.04 -3.74
CA ALA A 49 -2.82 -13.91 -3.07
C ALA A 49 -3.87 -14.46 -4.05
N MET A 50 -4.39 -13.62 -4.96
CA MET A 50 -5.33 -14.05 -6.00
C MET A 50 -4.69 -15.08 -6.93
N ASP A 51 -3.44 -14.87 -7.35
CA ASP A 51 -2.69 -15.82 -8.18
C ASP A 51 -2.49 -17.18 -7.47
N LEU A 52 -2.19 -17.16 -6.17
CA LEU A 52 -2.02 -18.38 -5.38
C LEU A 52 -3.34 -19.14 -5.16
N LEU A 53 -4.45 -18.43 -5.03
CA LEU A 53 -5.78 -19.03 -4.92
C LEU A 53 -6.27 -19.61 -6.25
N GLY A 54 -5.80 -19.08 -7.38
CA GLY A 54 -6.20 -19.51 -8.73
C GLY A 54 -7.72 -19.39 -8.92
N ALA A 55 -8.36 -20.42 -9.44
CA ALA A 55 -9.82 -20.41 -9.68
C ALA A 55 -10.66 -20.21 -8.40
N ARG A 56 -10.10 -20.49 -7.22
CA ARG A 56 -10.77 -20.26 -5.94
C ARG A 56 -10.85 -18.78 -5.55
N ALA A 57 -10.05 -17.92 -6.17
CA ALA A 57 -10.09 -16.49 -5.98
C ALA A 57 -11.40 -15.82 -6.43
N GLU A 58 -12.13 -16.50 -7.34
CA GLU A 58 -13.41 -16.02 -7.86
C GLU A 58 -14.62 -16.44 -7.00
N ILE A 59 -14.38 -17.21 -5.94
CA ILE A 59 -15.43 -17.75 -5.07
C ILE A 59 -15.59 -16.83 -3.87
N GLU A 60 -16.78 -16.25 -3.74
CA GLU A 60 -17.18 -15.56 -2.53
C GLU A 60 -17.56 -16.58 -1.43
N PRO A 61 -16.90 -16.58 -0.27
CA PRO A 61 -17.23 -17.50 0.81
C PRO A 61 -18.67 -17.35 1.28
N GLN A 62 -19.42 -18.45 1.30
CA GLN A 62 -20.84 -18.47 1.72
C GLN A 62 -20.99 -19.02 3.15
N THR A 63 -19.97 -19.69 3.66
CA THR A 63 -19.99 -20.32 4.98
C THR A 63 -18.80 -19.89 5.83
N ALA A 64 -18.92 -19.99 7.16
CA ALA A 64 -17.82 -19.70 8.08
C ALA A 64 -16.60 -20.61 7.83
N ALA A 65 -16.81 -21.85 7.40
CA ALA A 65 -15.72 -22.78 7.08
C ALA A 65 -14.98 -22.34 5.82
N GLU A 66 -15.68 -21.95 4.74
CA GLU A 66 -15.10 -21.41 3.53
C GLU A 66 -14.37 -20.10 3.79
N PHE A 67 -14.95 -19.22 4.64
CA PHE A 67 -14.30 -17.97 5.02
C PHE A 67 -13.00 -18.22 5.80
N ALA A 68 -12.96 -19.23 6.67
CA ALA A 68 -11.76 -19.62 7.39
C ALA A 68 -10.66 -20.14 6.46
N GLU A 69 -11.03 -20.77 5.34
CA GLU A 69 -10.10 -21.32 4.34
C GLU A 69 -9.65 -20.30 3.30
N LEU A 70 -10.59 -19.54 2.74
CA LEU A 70 -10.33 -18.57 1.66
C LEU A 70 -9.99 -17.18 2.18
N GLY A 71 -10.44 -16.84 3.40
CA GLY A 71 -10.30 -15.52 3.98
C GLY A 71 -11.07 -14.44 3.23
N SER A 72 -10.72 -13.19 3.46
CA SER A 72 -11.28 -12.01 2.80
C SER A 72 -10.38 -11.49 1.66
N TRP A 73 -9.62 -12.36 1.01
CA TRP A 73 -8.65 -11.96 0.00
C TRP A 73 -9.28 -11.28 -1.21
N LEU A 74 -10.46 -11.79 -1.66
CA LEU A 74 -11.18 -11.16 -2.77
C LEU A 74 -11.64 -9.74 -2.41
N ASP A 75 -12.26 -9.57 -1.24
CA ASP A 75 -12.68 -8.24 -0.75
C ASP A 75 -11.49 -7.31 -0.59
N GLY A 76 -10.40 -7.80 0.00
CA GLY A 76 -9.15 -7.08 0.16
C GLY A 76 -8.57 -6.65 -1.19
N PHE A 77 -8.56 -7.54 -2.18
CA PHE A 77 -8.11 -7.24 -3.55
C PHE A 77 -8.96 -6.14 -4.20
N MET A 78 -10.28 -6.25 -4.11
CA MET A 78 -11.19 -5.23 -4.66
C MET A 78 -11.00 -3.87 -3.98
N PHE A 79 -10.81 -3.87 -2.66
CA PHE A 79 -10.54 -2.64 -1.90
C PHE A 79 -9.17 -2.04 -2.23
N ALA A 80 -8.13 -2.87 -2.36
CA ALA A 80 -6.76 -2.43 -2.66
C ALA A 80 -6.65 -1.63 -3.97
N GLN A 81 -7.55 -1.90 -4.96
CA GLN A 81 -7.62 -1.13 -6.20
C GLN A 81 -7.86 0.37 -5.96
N SER A 82 -8.49 0.74 -4.87
CA SER A 82 -8.73 2.14 -4.51
C SER A 82 -7.49 2.82 -3.91
N GLY A 83 -6.53 2.06 -3.42
CA GLY A 83 -5.32 2.56 -2.75
C GLY A 83 -4.53 3.59 -3.55
N PRO A 84 -4.22 3.34 -4.85
CA PRO A 84 -3.54 4.32 -5.70
C PRO A 84 -4.36 5.57 -6.02
N ILE A 85 -5.66 5.58 -5.73
CA ILE A 85 -6.61 6.63 -6.16
C ILE A 85 -6.94 7.59 -5.03
N TYR A 86 -7.39 7.08 -3.87
CA TYR A 86 -7.83 7.94 -2.76
C TYR A 86 -6.68 8.65 -2.04
N ALA A 87 -7.00 9.64 -1.22
CA ALA A 87 -6.03 10.50 -0.52
C ALA A 87 -5.00 11.17 -1.47
N GLY A 88 -5.43 11.48 -2.69
CA GLY A 88 -4.59 11.96 -3.78
C GLY A 88 -3.94 10.81 -4.55
N THR A 89 -4.15 10.80 -5.86
CA THR A 89 -3.64 9.70 -6.71
C THR A 89 -2.12 9.58 -6.63
N ASN A 90 -1.60 8.40 -6.95
CA ASN A 90 -0.15 8.17 -6.95
C ASN A 90 0.57 9.13 -7.90
N GLU A 91 -0.07 9.58 -8.99
CA GLU A 91 0.46 10.60 -9.91
C GLU A 91 0.60 11.95 -9.20
N ILE A 92 -0.44 12.38 -8.44
CA ILE A 92 -0.39 13.61 -7.65
C ILE A 92 0.69 13.50 -6.57
N GLN A 93 0.81 12.35 -5.91
CA GLN A 93 1.87 12.14 -4.93
C GLN A 93 3.28 12.23 -5.55
N ARG A 94 3.47 11.69 -6.77
CA ARG A 94 4.72 11.84 -7.51
C ARG A 94 5.02 13.29 -7.86
N ASN A 95 4.00 14.07 -8.24
CA ASN A 95 4.16 15.51 -8.47
C ASN A 95 4.59 16.24 -7.20
N ILE A 96 3.98 15.92 -6.04
CA ILE A 96 4.39 16.50 -4.75
C ILE A 96 5.86 16.18 -4.44
N ILE A 97 6.30 14.97 -4.68
CA ILE A 97 7.71 14.58 -4.49
C ILE A 97 8.61 15.36 -5.44
N ALA A 98 8.25 15.43 -6.73
CA ALA A 98 9.02 16.17 -7.73
C ALA A 98 9.19 17.64 -7.36
N GLU A 99 8.11 18.31 -6.98
CA GLU A 99 8.12 19.73 -6.63
C GLU A 99 8.81 20.01 -5.29
N ARG A 100 8.45 19.26 -4.24
CA ARG A 100 8.85 19.60 -2.85
C ARG A 100 10.12 18.92 -2.37
N VAL A 101 10.47 17.75 -2.92
CA VAL A 101 11.69 17.02 -2.57
C VAL A 101 12.80 17.29 -3.57
N LEU A 102 12.50 17.21 -4.88
CA LEU A 102 13.49 17.37 -5.94
C LEU A 102 13.61 18.81 -6.44
N GLY A 103 12.74 19.73 -5.99
CA GLY A 103 12.80 21.15 -6.39
C GLY A 103 12.48 21.39 -7.88
N MET A 104 11.72 20.47 -8.50
CA MET A 104 11.33 20.63 -9.91
C MET A 104 10.32 21.76 -10.08
N PRO A 105 10.35 22.49 -11.20
CA PRO A 105 9.44 23.60 -11.42
C PRO A 105 8.00 23.10 -11.53
N ARG A 106 7.11 23.82 -10.89
CA ARG A 106 5.66 23.61 -11.02
C ARG A 106 5.20 24.11 -12.40
N LYS A 107 4.44 23.28 -13.11
CA LYS A 107 3.81 23.70 -14.37
C LYS A 107 2.51 24.45 -14.10
#